data_f95a61cd687a3a46d52aaebeb745f4e7
#
_entry.id   f95a61cd687a3a46d52aaebeb745f4e7
#
_cell.length_a   1.000
_cell.length_b   1.000
_cell.length_c   1.000
_cell.angle_alpha   90.00
_cell.angle_beta   90.00
_cell.angle_gamma   90.00
#
_symmetry.space_group_name_H-M   'P 1'
#
loop_
_entity.id
_entity.type
_entity.pdbx_description
1 polymer ?
#
loop_
_entity_poly.entity_id
_entity_poly.type
_entity_poly.pdbx_seq_one_letter_code
_entity_poly.pdbx_strand_id
1 'polypeptide(L)'
;MVAHAKPIDHLIDALAKLPGIGRKTASRLAFHILRSSPSEAQELARAILDVKEKIHLCSVCFNLTDDDPCRICQDERRAKEILCVVEGPNDLIAIENTGEYKGRYHVLHGTLSPLEGVGPEDIKIKELLERLKKENVCEVILATNPTVEGGATALYLSDLIRPHQVKVTRIAYGIPMGGEIEYSDGMTLTKAIEGRREI
;
A
#
# COMPACT_ATOMS: atom_id res chain seq x y z
N MET A 1 -2.55 21.35 -38.44
CA MET A 1 -1.60 20.84 -37.44
C MET A 1 -0.63 19.92 -38.16
N VAL A 2 0.68 20.13 -38.03
CA VAL A 2 1.69 19.23 -38.56
C VAL A 2 1.60 17.94 -37.77
N ALA A 3 1.22 16.84 -38.42
CA ALA A 3 1.14 15.52 -37.79
C ALA A 3 2.55 14.91 -37.72
N HIS A 4 2.91 14.35 -36.58
CA HIS A 4 4.12 13.53 -36.45
C HIS A 4 3.97 12.23 -37.25
N ALA A 5 5.06 11.49 -37.43
CA ALA A 5 4.97 10.13 -37.94
C ALA A 5 4.11 9.26 -36.98
N LYS A 6 3.25 8.40 -37.56
CA LYS A 6 2.29 7.57 -36.76
C LYS A 6 2.88 6.88 -35.53
N PRO A 7 4.09 6.28 -35.54
CA PRO A 7 4.66 5.65 -34.35
C PRO A 7 4.95 6.65 -33.22
N ILE A 8 5.31 7.90 -33.55
CA ILE A 8 5.56 8.96 -32.56
C ILE A 8 4.23 9.36 -31.90
N ASP A 9 3.19 9.58 -32.69
CA ASP A 9 1.86 9.92 -32.16
C ASP A 9 1.31 8.78 -31.28
N HIS A 10 1.45 7.52 -31.67
CA HIS A 10 1.06 6.38 -30.84
C HIS A 10 1.79 6.36 -29.48
N LEU A 11 3.10 6.63 -29.47
CA LEU A 11 3.86 6.67 -28.23
C LEU A 11 3.42 7.84 -27.33
N ILE A 12 3.20 9.03 -27.93
CA ILE A 12 2.68 10.20 -27.22
C ILE A 12 1.31 9.88 -26.59
N ASP A 13 0.41 9.29 -27.36
CA ASP A 13 -0.94 8.95 -26.89
C ASP A 13 -0.92 7.87 -25.79
N ALA A 14 -0.01 6.91 -25.87
CA ALA A 14 0.18 5.89 -24.83
C ALA A 14 0.70 6.51 -23.53
N LEU A 15 1.71 7.37 -23.60
CA LEU A 15 2.28 8.06 -22.44
C LEU A 15 1.30 9.06 -21.80
N ALA A 16 0.46 9.73 -22.62
CA ALA A 16 -0.53 10.68 -22.14
C ALA A 16 -1.71 10.03 -21.39
N LYS A 17 -1.86 8.70 -21.44
CA LYS A 17 -2.84 7.94 -20.63
C LYS A 17 -2.37 7.72 -19.20
N LEU A 18 -1.09 7.95 -18.92
CA LEU A 18 -0.56 7.78 -17.57
C LEU A 18 -1.00 8.95 -16.66
N PRO A 19 -1.42 8.66 -15.40
CA PRO A 19 -1.85 9.69 -14.48
C PRO A 19 -0.76 10.76 -14.28
N GLY A 20 -1.15 12.03 -14.31
CA GLY A 20 -0.22 13.16 -14.14
C GLY A 20 0.61 13.50 -15.38
N ILE A 21 0.51 12.74 -16.48
CA ILE A 21 1.24 13.01 -17.72
C ILE A 21 0.32 13.66 -18.74
N GLY A 22 0.43 14.99 -18.88
CA GLY A 22 -0.25 15.72 -19.95
C GLY A 22 0.43 15.54 -21.31
N ARG A 23 -0.29 15.84 -22.40
CA ARG A 23 0.19 15.68 -23.77
C ARG A 23 1.53 16.36 -24.07
N LYS A 24 1.81 17.52 -23.46
CA LYS A 24 3.10 18.23 -23.59
C LYS A 24 4.26 17.42 -22.99
N THR A 25 4.06 16.86 -21.81
CA THR A 25 5.05 16.00 -21.14
C THR A 25 5.23 14.69 -21.90
N ALA A 26 4.13 14.05 -22.33
CA ALA A 26 4.16 12.85 -23.16
C ALA A 26 4.97 13.04 -24.44
N SER A 27 4.78 14.18 -25.14
CA SER A 27 5.58 14.53 -26.32
C SER A 27 7.07 14.64 -26.01
N ARG A 28 7.43 15.31 -24.90
CA ARG A 28 8.85 15.43 -24.49
C ARG A 28 9.47 14.06 -24.18
N LEU A 29 8.74 13.18 -23.49
CA LEU A 29 9.18 11.82 -23.19
C LEU A 29 9.33 10.98 -24.47
N ALA A 30 8.37 11.03 -25.38
CA ALA A 30 8.45 10.32 -26.66
C ALA A 30 9.68 10.74 -27.48
N PHE A 31 9.97 12.04 -27.58
CA PHE A 31 11.17 12.52 -28.26
C PHE A 31 12.47 12.20 -27.52
N HIS A 32 12.44 12.08 -26.19
CA HIS A 32 13.58 11.58 -25.42
C HIS A 32 13.87 10.12 -25.77
N ILE A 33 12.85 9.25 -25.73
CA ILE A 33 12.97 7.83 -26.13
C ILE A 33 13.44 7.68 -27.56
N LEU A 34 12.94 8.51 -28.48
CA LEU A 34 13.39 8.50 -29.89
C LEU A 34 14.88 8.80 -30.06
N ARG A 35 15.45 9.64 -29.17
CA ARG A 35 16.87 10.01 -29.20
C ARG A 35 17.76 9.07 -28.43
N SER A 36 17.21 8.27 -27.53
CA SER A 36 17.96 7.26 -26.77
C SER A 36 18.41 6.12 -27.68
N SER A 37 19.34 5.32 -27.21
CA SER A 37 19.79 4.14 -27.96
C SER A 37 18.65 3.10 -28.07
N PRO A 38 18.66 2.24 -29.11
CA PRO A 38 17.71 1.15 -29.20
C PRO A 38 17.73 0.21 -27.99
N SER A 39 18.88 0.01 -27.34
CA SER A 39 19.01 -0.82 -26.14
C SER A 39 18.29 -0.19 -24.93
N GLU A 40 18.40 1.13 -24.71
CA GLU A 40 17.68 1.82 -23.62
C GLU A 40 16.16 1.78 -23.82
N ALA A 41 15.71 1.95 -25.06
CA ALA A 41 14.28 1.83 -25.40
C ALA A 41 13.75 0.42 -25.17
N GLN A 42 14.54 -0.62 -25.52
CA GLN A 42 14.19 -2.02 -25.25
C GLN A 42 14.17 -2.34 -23.77
N GLU A 43 15.15 -1.85 -22.99
CA GLU A 43 15.20 -2.03 -21.54
C GLU A 43 13.96 -1.44 -20.86
N LEU A 44 13.58 -0.21 -21.21
CA LEU A 44 12.35 0.41 -20.70
C LEU A 44 11.10 -0.42 -21.06
N ALA A 45 10.98 -0.82 -22.31
CA ALA A 45 9.85 -1.65 -22.76
C ALA A 45 9.81 -2.99 -22.00
N ARG A 46 10.97 -3.64 -21.79
CA ARG A 46 11.07 -4.88 -21.04
C ARG A 46 10.70 -4.70 -19.57
N ALA A 47 11.15 -3.63 -18.93
CA ALA A 47 10.81 -3.34 -17.54
C ALA A 47 9.30 -3.17 -17.33
N ILE A 48 8.60 -2.51 -18.27
CA ILE A 48 7.14 -2.37 -18.26
C ILE A 48 6.44 -3.72 -18.37
N LEU A 49 6.89 -4.58 -19.28
CA LEU A 49 6.33 -5.91 -19.46
C LEU A 49 6.59 -6.81 -18.24
N ASP A 50 7.81 -6.81 -17.74
CA ASP A 50 8.21 -7.63 -16.59
C ASP A 50 7.36 -7.36 -15.34
N VAL A 51 7.01 -6.09 -15.07
CA VAL A 51 6.10 -5.74 -13.97
C VAL A 51 4.72 -6.40 -14.16
N LYS A 52 4.21 -6.47 -15.38
CA LYS A 52 2.90 -7.08 -15.67
C LYS A 52 2.93 -8.60 -15.69
N GLU A 53 4.06 -9.19 -16.10
CA GLU A 53 4.22 -10.64 -16.26
C GLU A 53 4.66 -11.33 -14.97
N LYS A 54 5.53 -10.68 -14.17
CA LYS A 54 6.22 -11.33 -13.03
C LYS A 54 5.65 -10.94 -11.68
N ILE A 55 5.01 -9.77 -11.54
CA ILE A 55 4.49 -9.33 -10.25
C ILE A 55 3.09 -9.92 -10.01
N HIS A 56 2.96 -10.59 -8.88
CA HIS A 56 1.72 -11.19 -8.40
C HIS A 56 1.53 -10.93 -6.90
N LEU A 57 0.41 -11.36 -6.35
CA LEU A 57 0.15 -11.27 -4.91
C LEU A 57 0.78 -12.46 -4.19
N CYS A 58 1.50 -12.18 -3.11
CA CYS A 58 1.98 -13.21 -2.19
C CYS A 58 0.79 -14.03 -1.65
N SER A 59 0.87 -15.34 -1.72
CA SER A 59 -0.17 -16.27 -1.25
C SER A 59 -0.46 -16.17 0.26
N VAL A 60 0.46 -15.59 1.05
CA VAL A 60 0.36 -15.49 2.51
C VAL A 60 -0.11 -14.12 2.97
N CYS A 61 0.55 -13.05 2.52
CA CYS A 61 0.29 -11.69 3.03
C CYS A 61 -0.37 -10.75 2.03
N PHE A 62 -0.54 -11.17 0.78
CA PHE A 62 -1.11 -10.39 -0.33
C PHE A 62 -0.29 -9.17 -0.72
N ASN A 63 0.99 -9.06 -0.32
CA ASN A 63 1.91 -8.06 -0.84
C ASN A 63 2.26 -8.36 -2.31
N LEU A 64 2.64 -7.33 -3.06
CA LEU A 64 3.17 -7.48 -4.41
C LEU A 64 4.57 -8.12 -4.36
N THR A 65 4.80 -9.13 -5.19
CA THR A 65 6.06 -9.92 -5.17
C THR A 65 6.31 -10.59 -6.52
N ASP A 66 7.56 -10.91 -6.77
CA ASP A 66 8.05 -11.76 -7.85
C ASP A 66 8.31 -13.22 -7.40
N ASP A 67 8.38 -13.44 -6.07
CA ASP A 67 8.56 -14.76 -5.45
C ASP A 67 7.35 -15.11 -4.57
N ASP A 68 6.89 -16.37 -4.54
CA ASP A 68 5.78 -16.79 -3.67
C ASP A 68 6.16 -17.94 -2.74
N PRO A 69 6.07 -17.76 -1.42
CA PRO A 69 5.73 -16.53 -0.69
C PRO A 69 6.78 -15.42 -0.82
N CYS A 70 6.37 -14.15 -0.58
CA CYS A 70 7.29 -13.01 -0.67
C CYS A 70 8.45 -13.11 0.35
N ARG A 71 9.53 -12.37 0.12
CA ARG A 71 10.73 -12.36 0.99
C ARG A 71 10.43 -12.07 2.46
N ILE A 72 9.43 -11.23 2.75
CA ILE A 72 8.99 -10.93 4.12
C ILE A 72 8.36 -12.17 4.78
N CYS A 73 7.54 -12.90 4.05
CA CYS A 73 6.90 -14.13 4.55
C CYS A 73 7.87 -15.30 4.68
N GLN A 74 8.92 -15.35 3.88
CA GLN A 74 9.98 -16.35 3.93
C GLN A 74 10.98 -16.11 5.07
N ASP A 75 11.09 -14.88 5.60
CA ASP A 75 12.05 -14.57 6.67
C ASP A 75 11.58 -15.18 8.01
N GLU A 76 12.20 -16.30 8.37
CA GLU A 76 11.90 -17.03 9.62
C GLU A 76 12.29 -16.27 10.90
N ARG A 77 13.10 -15.22 10.81
CA ARG A 77 13.50 -14.40 11.96
C ARG A 77 12.39 -13.46 12.41
N ARG A 78 11.34 -13.30 11.62
CA ARG A 78 10.22 -12.42 11.93
C ARG A 78 9.28 -13.05 12.96
N ALA A 79 8.81 -12.23 13.88
CA ALA A 79 7.81 -12.60 14.87
C ALA A 79 6.51 -13.00 14.16
N LYS A 80 6.13 -14.27 14.31
CA LYS A 80 4.93 -14.85 13.67
C LYS A 80 3.64 -14.51 14.43
N GLU A 81 3.80 -14.16 15.69
CA GLU A 81 2.73 -13.83 16.63
C GLU A 81 2.22 -12.39 16.51
N ILE A 82 2.92 -11.52 15.74
CA ILE A 82 2.52 -10.11 15.53
C ILE A 82 2.23 -9.88 14.05
N LEU A 83 1.00 -9.44 13.77
CA LEU A 83 0.52 -9.21 12.41
C LEU A 83 0.13 -7.75 12.21
N CYS A 84 0.79 -7.04 11.30
CA CYS A 84 0.43 -5.68 10.91
C CYS A 84 -0.47 -5.72 9.66
N VAL A 85 -1.66 -5.15 9.78
CA VAL A 85 -2.65 -5.06 8.70
C VAL A 85 -2.59 -3.67 8.10
N VAL A 86 -2.33 -3.59 6.79
CA VAL A 86 -2.19 -2.35 6.02
C VAL A 86 -3.19 -2.30 4.86
N GLU A 87 -3.51 -1.11 4.37
CA GLU A 87 -4.45 -0.93 3.25
C GLU A 87 -3.83 -1.35 1.91
N GLY A 88 -2.57 -0.97 1.70
CA GLY A 88 -1.91 -1.23 0.42
C GLY A 88 -0.43 -1.62 0.55
N PRO A 89 0.17 -2.10 -0.54
CA PRO A 89 1.60 -2.46 -0.56
C PRO A 89 2.54 -1.30 -0.23
N ASN A 90 2.18 -0.07 -0.58
CA ASN A 90 2.99 1.11 -0.31
C ASN A 90 3.08 1.41 1.20
N ASP A 91 1.99 1.15 1.96
CA ASP A 91 1.97 1.33 3.41
C ASP A 91 2.90 0.32 4.09
N LEU A 92 2.89 -0.93 3.61
CA LEU A 92 3.82 -1.97 4.04
C LEU A 92 5.27 -1.52 3.82
N ILE A 93 5.59 -1.02 2.63
CA ILE A 93 6.95 -0.55 2.28
C ILE A 93 7.35 0.62 3.19
N ALA A 94 6.43 1.54 3.48
CA ALA A 94 6.71 2.67 4.37
C ALA A 94 7.08 2.20 5.78
N ILE A 95 6.37 1.20 6.33
CA ILE A 95 6.66 0.62 7.63
C ILE A 95 7.99 -0.16 7.60
N GLU A 96 8.22 -0.98 6.57
CA GLU A 96 9.47 -1.73 6.41
C GLU A 96 10.71 -0.84 6.35
N ASN A 97 10.61 0.31 5.67
CA ASN A 97 11.71 1.27 5.56
C ASN A 97 12.13 1.88 6.89
N THR A 98 11.32 1.80 7.94
CA THR A 98 11.72 2.20 9.29
C THR A 98 12.75 1.26 9.89
N GLY A 99 12.76 -0.01 9.47
CA GLY A 99 13.61 -1.06 10.02
C GLY A 99 13.24 -1.53 11.43
N GLU A 100 12.23 -0.94 12.06
CA GLU A 100 11.84 -1.20 13.46
C GLU A 100 10.82 -2.34 13.60
N TYR A 101 9.93 -2.51 12.61
CA TYR A 101 8.92 -3.54 12.68
C TYR A 101 9.48 -4.91 12.27
N LYS A 102 9.34 -5.89 13.15
CA LYS A 102 9.89 -7.25 12.95
C LYS A 102 8.81 -8.34 12.85
N GLY A 103 7.53 -7.95 12.83
CA GLY A 103 6.41 -8.88 12.65
C GLY A 103 6.10 -9.17 11.16
N ARG A 104 4.98 -9.84 10.95
CA ARG A 104 4.45 -10.17 9.61
C ARG A 104 3.37 -9.16 9.19
N TYR A 105 3.03 -9.18 7.91
CA TYR A 105 2.03 -8.27 7.34
C TYR A 105 0.84 -9.00 6.75
N HIS A 106 -0.25 -8.25 6.60
CA HIS A 106 -1.39 -8.60 5.76
C HIS A 106 -1.85 -7.34 5.01
N VAL A 107 -1.93 -7.42 3.68
CA VAL A 107 -2.32 -6.30 2.82
C VAL A 107 -3.77 -6.49 2.41
N LEU A 108 -4.61 -5.50 2.72
CA LEU A 108 -6.06 -5.55 2.44
C LEU A 108 -6.40 -5.26 0.97
N HIS A 109 -5.56 -4.51 0.26
CA HIS A 109 -5.82 -3.96 -1.08
C HIS A 109 -7.02 -3.01 -1.14
N GLY A 110 -7.22 -2.22 -0.10
CA GLY A 110 -8.25 -1.18 -0.04
C GLY A 110 -8.80 -0.96 1.36
N THR A 111 -9.85 -0.16 1.42
CA THR A 111 -10.64 0.17 2.61
C THR A 111 -12.12 -0.04 2.32
N LEU A 112 -12.93 -0.20 3.35
CA LEU A 112 -14.37 -0.17 3.22
C LEU A 112 -14.81 1.25 2.80
N SER A 113 -15.49 1.35 1.68
CA SER A 113 -16.02 2.60 1.14
C SER A 113 -17.40 2.37 0.53
N PRO A 114 -18.48 2.40 1.35
CA PRO A 114 -19.84 2.20 0.83
C PRO A 114 -20.24 3.21 -0.25
N LEU A 115 -19.69 4.42 -0.21
CA LEU A 115 -19.95 5.45 -1.21
C LEU A 115 -19.35 5.10 -2.58
N GLU A 116 -18.23 4.39 -2.58
CA GLU A 116 -17.56 3.90 -3.79
C GLU A 116 -17.96 2.45 -4.14
N GLY A 117 -18.88 1.86 -3.36
CA GLY A 117 -19.35 0.50 -3.56
C GLY A 117 -18.35 -0.58 -3.12
N VAL A 118 -17.32 -0.23 -2.34
CA VAL A 118 -16.32 -1.19 -1.84
C VAL A 118 -16.80 -1.80 -0.53
N GLY A 119 -17.13 -3.09 -0.58
CA GLY A 119 -17.56 -3.90 0.56
C GLY A 119 -16.46 -4.80 1.14
N PRO A 120 -16.77 -5.58 2.19
CA PRO A 120 -15.83 -6.51 2.80
C PRO A 120 -15.32 -7.62 1.88
N GLU A 121 -16.09 -7.95 0.83
CA GLU A 121 -15.75 -8.98 -0.15
C GLU A 121 -14.72 -8.51 -1.17
N ASP A 122 -14.62 -7.18 -1.37
CA ASP A 122 -13.76 -6.57 -2.39
C ASP A 122 -12.31 -6.43 -1.92
N ILE A 123 -12.09 -6.56 -0.60
CA ILE A 123 -10.78 -6.43 0.04
C ILE A 123 -10.45 -7.70 0.84
N LYS A 124 -9.18 -7.91 1.20
CA LYS A 124 -8.64 -9.16 1.76
C LYS A 124 -8.97 -9.40 3.25
N ILE A 125 -10.22 -9.11 3.66
CA ILE A 125 -10.70 -9.34 5.04
C ILE A 125 -10.94 -10.82 5.32
N LYS A 126 -11.58 -11.53 4.40
CA LYS A 126 -11.87 -12.96 4.55
C LYS A 126 -10.59 -13.76 4.74
N GLU A 127 -9.59 -13.49 3.92
CA GLU A 127 -8.28 -14.14 3.99
C GLU A 127 -7.54 -13.81 5.29
N LEU A 128 -7.69 -12.58 5.82
CA LEU A 128 -7.17 -12.23 7.15
C LEU A 128 -7.78 -13.11 8.24
N LEU A 129 -9.10 -13.25 8.27
CA LEU A 129 -9.79 -14.07 9.27
C LEU A 129 -9.45 -15.57 9.16
N GLU A 130 -9.30 -16.08 7.92
CA GLU A 130 -8.84 -17.44 7.70
C GLU A 130 -7.42 -17.66 8.20
N ARG A 131 -6.57 -16.66 8.05
CA ARG A 131 -5.18 -16.66 8.52
C ARG A 131 -5.12 -16.68 10.05
N LEU A 132 -5.91 -15.86 10.73
CA LEU A 132 -6.00 -15.83 12.20
C LEU A 132 -6.46 -17.16 12.81
N LYS A 133 -7.23 -17.95 12.05
CA LYS A 133 -7.63 -19.31 12.50
C LYS A 133 -6.51 -20.34 12.37
N LYS A 134 -5.56 -20.12 11.47
CA LYS A 134 -4.50 -21.09 11.13
C LYS A 134 -3.17 -20.78 11.81
N GLU A 135 -2.91 -19.51 12.08
CA GLU A 135 -1.64 -19.02 12.67
C GLU A 135 -1.86 -18.62 14.13
N ASN A 136 -0.85 -18.84 14.98
CA ASN A 136 -0.87 -18.42 16.38
C ASN A 136 -0.54 -16.93 16.49
N VAL A 137 -1.45 -16.07 16.03
CA VAL A 137 -1.31 -14.62 16.14
C VAL A 137 -1.78 -14.17 17.51
N CYS A 138 -0.94 -13.45 18.25
CA CYS A 138 -1.24 -12.87 19.56
C CYS A 138 -1.68 -11.42 19.48
N GLU A 139 -1.14 -10.68 18.50
CA GLU A 139 -1.47 -9.27 18.29
C GLU A 139 -1.67 -8.95 16.82
N VAL A 140 -2.76 -8.23 16.52
CA VAL A 140 -3.02 -7.59 15.24
C VAL A 140 -2.90 -6.08 15.41
N ILE A 141 -1.96 -5.48 14.68
CA ILE A 141 -1.79 -4.03 14.61
C ILE A 141 -2.52 -3.53 13.38
N LEU A 142 -3.58 -2.74 13.58
CA LEU A 142 -4.30 -2.10 12.49
C LEU A 142 -3.56 -0.83 12.07
N ALA A 143 -2.93 -0.87 10.92
CA ALA A 143 -2.15 0.22 10.34
C ALA A 143 -2.85 0.80 9.09
N THR A 144 -4.16 0.97 9.18
CA THR A 144 -4.95 1.70 8.18
C THR A 144 -4.70 3.19 8.30
N ASN A 145 -4.85 3.91 7.17
CA ASN A 145 -4.64 5.35 7.12
C ASN A 145 -5.61 6.12 8.06
N PRO A 146 -5.24 7.32 8.53
CA PRO A 146 -6.09 8.16 9.38
C PRO A 146 -7.17 8.90 8.59
N THR A 147 -7.81 8.22 7.63
CA THR A 147 -8.97 8.67 6.88
C THR A 147 -10.27 8.18 7.53
N VAL A 148 -11.41 8.68 7.07
CA VAL A 148 -12.72 8.21 7.53
C VAL A 148 -12.90 6.72 7.19
N GLU A 149 -12.57 6.34 5.96
CA GLU A 149 -12.65 4.97 5.45
C GLU A 149 -11.68 4.03 6.18
N GLY A 150 -10.42 4.46 6.37
CA GLY A 150 -9.44 3.70 7.13
C GLY A 150 -9.81 3.53 8.59
N GLY A 151 -10.46 4.56 9.18
CA GLY A 151 -11.05 4.51 10.52
C GLY A 151 -12.20 3.50 10.63
N ALA A 152 -13.15 3.55 9.70
CA ALA A 152 -14.29 2.64 9.62
C ALA A 152 -13.81 1.18 9.40
N THR A 153 -12.83 1.00 8.52
CA THR A 153 -12.22 -0.32 8.24
C THR A 153 -11.55 -0.89 9.50
N ALA A 154 -10.82 -0.06 10.26
CA ALA A 154 -10.18 -0.50 11.50
C ALA A 154 -11.21 -0.94 12.55
N LEU A 155 -12.30 -0.19 12.74
CA LEU A 155 -13.36 -0.56 13.67
C LEU A 155 -14.04 -1.87 13.26
N TYR A 156 -14.40 -1.99 11.99
CA TYR A 156 -14.99 -3.21 11.44
C TYR A 156 -14.10 -4.43 11.65
N LEU A 157 -12.80 -4.32 11.33
CA LEU A 157 -11.82 -5.39 11.55
C LEU A 157 -11.68 -5.72 13.04
N SER A 158 -11.63 -4.72 13.91
CA SER A 158 -11.56 -4.94 15.37
C SER A 158 -12.71 -5.79 15.87
N ASP A 159 -13.95 -5.51 15.43
CA ASP A 159 -15.13 -6.28 15.82
C ASP A 159 -15.10 -7.72 15.29
N LEU A 160 -14.61 -7.93 14.06
CA LEU A 160 -14.46 -9.27 13.48
C LEU A 160 -13.33 -10.07 14.14
N ILE A 161 -12.25 -9.43 14.59
CA ILE A 161 -11.10 -10.10 15.21
C ILE A 161 -11.35 -10.41 16.68
N ARG A 162 -12.13 -9.61 17.40
CA ARG A 162 -12.43 -9.77 18.83
C ARG A 162 -12.81 -11.21 19.25
N PRO A 163 -13.66 -11.96 18.50
CA PRO A 163 -14.01 -13.34 18.86
C PRO A 163 -12.83 -14.31 18.84
N HIS A 164 -11.75 -13.98 18.16
CA HIS A 164 -10.54 -14.82 18.06
C HIS A 164 -9.60 -14.69 19.27
N GLN A 165 -9.94 -13.85 20.27
CA GLN A 165 -9.12 -13.62 21.48
C GLN A 165 -7.71 -13.09 21.17
N VAL A 166 -7.54 -12.41 20.05
CA VAL A 166 -6.31 -11.76 19.60
C VAL A 166 -6.34 -10.32 20.08
N LYS A 167 -5.22 -9.84 20.64
CA LYS A 167 -5.07 -8.43 20.99
C LYS A 167 -5.11 -7.58 19.72
N VAL A 168 -6.01 -6.60 19.65
CA VAL A 168 -6.09 -5.65 18.54
C VAL A 168 -5.56 -4.31 19.02
N THR A 169 -4.59 -3.79 18.29
CA THR A 169 -4.01 -2.45 18.49
C THR A 169 -4.10 -1.63 17.23
N ARG A 170 -3.92 -0.33 17.33
CA ARG A 170 -3.88 0.58 16.18
C ARG A 170 -2.62 1.43 16.27
N ILE A 171 -2.03 1.77 15.11
CA ILE A 171 -0.93 2.74 15.08
C ILE A 171 -1.38 4.07 15.70
N ALA A 172 -0.48 4.70 16.46
CA ALA A 172 -0.77 5.96 17.13
C ALA A 172 -0.97 7.09 16.11
N TYR A 173 -1.91 7.98 16.42
CA TYR A 173 -2.11 9.23 15.71
C TYR A 173 -1.61 10.39 16.56
N GLY A 174 -1.07 11.41 15.92
CA GLY A 174 -0.64 12.59 16.65
C GLY A 174 0.23 13.52 15.83
N ILE A 175 0.85 14.46 16.51
CA ILE A 175 1.74 15.46 15.92
C ILE A 175 2.99 14.74 15.41
N PRO A 176 3.38 14.95 14.13
CA PRO A 176 4.59 14.34 13.61
C PRO A 176 5.83 14.88 14.31
N MET A 177 6.87 14.04 14.41
CA MET A 177 8.17 14.46 14.96
C MET A 177 8.73 15.64 14.18
N GLY A 178 9.13 16.68 14.88
CA GLY A 178 9.62 17.94 14.28
C GLY A 178 8.50 18.90 13.87
N GLY A 179 7.23 18.54 14.04
CA GLY A 179 6.12 19.45 13.84
C GLY A 179 5.90 20.36 15.07
N GLU A 180 5.47 21.60 14.82
CA GLU A 180 5.11 22.54 15.86
C GLU A 180 3.61 22.47 16.14
N ILE A 181 3.23 22.57 17.41
CA ILE A 181 1.84 22.44 17.88
C ILE A 181 0.94 23.50 17.22
N GLU A 182 1.44 24.73 17.09
CA GLU A 182 0.66 25.86 16.55
C GLU A 182 0.26 25.70 15.07
N TYR A 183 0.99 24.88 14.29
CA TYR A 183 0.70 24.62 12.88
C TYR A 183 -0.10 23.32 12.66
N SER A 184 -0.42 22.59 13.73
CA SER A 184 -1.22 21.38 13.63
C SER A 184 -2.70 21.71 13.54
N ASP A 185 -3.43 20.99 12.68
CA ASP A 185 -4.88 21.11 12.60
C ASP A 185 -5.58 20.59 13.86
N GLY A 186 -6.81 21.06 14.09
CA GLY A 186 -7.56 20.74 15.31
C GLY A 186 -7.85 19.24 15.48
N MET A 187 -8.03 18.49 14.38
CA MET A 187 -8.28 17.05 14.46
C MET A 187 -7.02 16.30 14.90
N THR A 188 -5.87 16.65 14.34
CA THR A 188 -4.56 16.09 14.73
C THR A 188 -4.27 16.37 16.20
N LEU A 189 -4.53 17.59 16.69
CA LEU A 189 -4.35 17.93 18.10
C LEU A 189 -5.30 17.15 19.01
N THR A 190 -6.56 17.00 18.63
CA THR A 190 -7.55 16.21 19.36
C THR A 190 -7.07 14.77 19.51
N LYS A 191 -6.62 14.15 18.41
CA LYS A 191 -6.10 12.76 18.44
C LYS A 191 -4.81 12.62 19.22
N ALA A 192 -3.94 13.62 19.19
CA ALA A 192 -2.72 13.63 20.01
C ALA A 192 -3.05 13.68 21.51
N ILE A 193 -4.03 14.50 21.91
CA ILE A 193 -4.47 14.60 23.31
C ILE A 193 -5.18 13.32 23.77
N GLU A 194 -6.05 12.73 22.94
CA GLU A 194 -6.72 11.46 23.21
C GLU A 194 -5.70 10.32 23.40
N GLY A 195 -4.68 10.27 22.53
CA GLY A 195 -3.64 9.25 22.54
C GLY A 195 -2.44 9.54 23.43
N ARG A 196 -2.51 10.56 24.30
CA ARG A 196 -1.40 10.91 25.22
C ARG A 196 -0.98 9.74 26.08
N ARG A 197 0.32 9.62 26.33
CA ARG A 197 0.90 8.57 27.17
C ARG A 197 1.44 9.15 28.45
N GLU A 198 1.43 8.35 29.50
CA GLU A 198 2.16 8.61 30.74
C GLU A 198 3.67 8.53 30.48
N ILE A 199 4.45 9.41 31.12
CA ILE A 199 5.90 9.51 30.97
C ILE A 199 6.59 8.89 32.19
#